data_62ba88009fd130df4eabc8a0b15b3eb8
#
_entry.id   62ba88009fd130df4eabc8a0b15b3eb8
#
_cell.length_a   1.000
_cell.length_b   1.000
_cell.length_c   1.000
_cell.angle_alpha   90.00
_cell.angle_beta   90.00
_cell.angle_gamma   90.00
#
_symmetry.space_group_name_H-M   'P 1'
#
loop_
_entity.id
_entity.type
_entity.pdbx_description
1 polymer ?
#
loop_
_entity_poly.entity_id
_entity_poly.type
_entity_poly.pdbx_seq_one_letter_code
_entity_poly.pdbx_strand_id
1 'polypeptide(L)'
;MPAKRRGCETAGPFTRIAQAMSVALFTSPHLGLALRRWRLLHRVKQQHAAELFGVAQSSISRWENGQQAMEPAERVRLEQLLAANLSAAADQALARLVNDSPRAVHLVCDLTHRLLACSATRAGQFGVPLSELLGQSLWGFCTEEITRKEAALDDLGWREVLAPPSLEFFSGHNDSAIVPIAPSQCRWTRLNLSDGNAVRLVETL
;
A
#
# COMPACT_ATOMS: atom_id res chain seq x y z
N MET A 1 31.30 -38.08 26.30
CA MET A 1 31.06 -36.66 26.05
C MET A 1 30.38 -36.49 24.70
N PRO A 2 29.05 -36.20 24.60
CA PRO A 2 28.40 -35.98 23.30
C PRO A 2 28.47 -34.52 22.86
N ALA A 3 28.85 -34.33 21.62
CA ALA A 3 28.94 -33.03 20.96
C ALA A 3 27.56 -32.41 20.75
N LYS A 4 27.37 -31.16 21.22
CA LYS A 4 26.22 -30.34 20.97
C LYS A 4 26.17 -29.91 19.48
N ARG A 5 25.23 -30.47 18.71
CA ARG A 5 24.85 -29.93 17.41
C ARG A 5 24.16 -28.59 17.63
N ARG A 6 24.75 -27.50 17.16
CA ARG A 6 24.07 -26.20 17.03
C ARG A 6 23.16 -26.31 15.83
N GLY A 7 21.84 -26.35 16.09
CA GLY A 7 20.84 -26.18 15.06
C GLY A 7 20.92 -24.76 14.50
N CYS A 8 21.22 -24.65 13.22
CA CYS A 8 21.01 -23.42 12.46
C CYS A 8 19.51 -23.40 12.10
N GLU A 9 18.69 -22.72 12.92
CA GLU A 9 17.31 -22.43 12.56
C GLU A 9 17.34 -21.43 11.43
N THR A 10 17.16 -21.92 10.22
CA THR A 10 16.83 -21.08 9.07
C THR A 10 15.40 -20.56 9.26
N ALA A 11 15.27 -19.30 9.65
CA ALA A 11 13.97 -18.63 9.73
C ALA A 11 13.20 -18.83 8.42
N GLY A 12 11.99 -19.38 8.51
CA GLY A 12 11.14 -19.64 7.36
C GLY A 12 10.73 -18.36 6.64
N PRO A 13 10.21 -18.46 5.40
CA PRO A 13 9.84 -17.30 4.58
C PRO A 13 8.87 -16.33 5.30
N PHE A 14 7.96 -16.84 6.11
CA PHE A 14 7.05 -16.04 6.94
C PHE A 14 7.78 -15.12 7.93
N THR A 15 8.89 -15.57 8.51
CA THR A 15 9.69 -14.78 9.45
C THR A 15 10.42 -13.65 8.71
N ARG A 16 10.84 -13.87 7.48
CA ARG A 16 11.52 -12.85 6.65
C ARG A 16 10.57 -11.75 6.19
N ILE A 17 9.34 -12.09 5.77
CA ILE A 17 8.32 -11.09 5.40
C ILE A 17 7.91 -10.32 6.64
N ALA A 18 7.63 -10.99 7.75
CA ALA A 18 7.30 -10.35 9.02
C ALA A 18 8.41 -9.42 9.51
N GLN A 19 9.69 -9.78 9.33
CA GLN A 19 10.82 -8.91 9.68
C GLN A 19 10.99 -7.73 8.72
N ALA A 20 10.91 -7.94 7.39
CA ALA A 20 10.97 -6.86 6.42
C ALA A 20 9.79 -5.90 6.54
N MET A 21 8.60 -6.43 6.80
CA MET A 21 7.39 -5.65 7.07
C MET A 21 7.44 -4.97 8.44
N SER A 22 8.03 -5.59 9.46
CA SER A 22 8.21 -4.98 10.79
C SER A 22 9.09 -3.74 10.71
N VAL A 23 10.16 -3.75 9.91
CA VAL A 23 11.01 -2.56 9.70
C VAL A 23 10.26 -1.48 8.93
N ALA A 24 9.46 -1.83 7.92
CA ALA A 24 8.62 -0.89 7.17
C ALA A 24 7.43 -0.35 8.02
N LEU A 25 6.96 -1.14 9.00
CA LEU A 25 5.88 -0.75 9.92
C LEU A 25 6.31 0.31 10.95
N PHE A 26 7.60 0.44 11.24
CA PHE A 26 8.11 1.41 12.25
C PHE A 26 8.22 2.84 11.73
N THR A 27 8.14 3.08 10.42
CA THR A 27 8.30 4.41 9.83
C THR A 27 7.20 4.70 8.81
N SER A 28 5.93 4.67 9.22
CA SER A 28 4.84 5.00 8.30
C SER A 28 4.30 6.43 8.56
N PRO A 29 4.98 7.49 8.10
CA PRO A 29 4.40 8.82 8.04
C PRO A 29 3.15 8.85 7.13
N HIS A 30 2.97 7.82 6.31
CA HIS A 30 1.89 7.68 5.34
C HIS A 30 0.51 7.42 5.95
N LEU A 31 0.41 6.69 7.06
CA LEU A 31 -0.93 6.39 7.62
C LEU A 31 -1.61 7.64 8.16
N GLY A 32 -0.88 8.54 8.81
CA GLY A 32 -1.44 9.81 9.24
C GLY A 32 -1.88 10.68 8.06
N LEU A 33 -1.05 10.75 7.03
CA LEU A 33 -1.39 11.46 5.79
C LEU A 33 -2.57 10.78 5.07
N ALA A 34 -2.62 9.45 5.02
CA ALA A 34 -3.73 8.70 4.45
C ALA A 34 -5.04 8.95 5.24
N LEU A 35 -4.98 9.01 6.57
CA LEU A 35 -6.12 9.41 7.41
C LEU A 35 -6.61 10.81 7.05
N ARG A 36 -5.71 11.78 6.94
CA ARG A 36 -6.05 13.15 6.54
C ARG A 36 -6.74 13.18 5.18
N ARG A 37 -6.17 12.46 4.20
CA ARG A 37 -6.72 12.37 2.83
C ARG A 37 -8.10 11.73 2.83
N TRP A 38 -8.26 10.59 3.51
CA TRP A 38 -9.55 9.91 3.66
C TRP A 38 -10.58 10.85 4.28
N ARG A 39 -10.22 11.50 5.38
CA ARG A 39 -11.11 12.41 6.10
C ARG A 39 -11.55 13.59 5.21
N LEU A 40 -10.66 14.18 4.43
CA LEU A 40 -10.98 15.27 3.51
C LEU A 40 -11.89 14.79 2.37
N LEU A 41 -11.60 13.64 1.77
CA LEU A 41 -12.43 13.01 0.73
C LEU A 41 -13.87 12.76 1.22
N HIS A 42 -14.01 12.25 2.44
CA HIS A 42 -15.32 11.94 3.04
C HIS A 42 -15.92 13.11 3.83
N ARG A 43 -15.31 14.29 3.81
CA ARG A 43 -15.74 15.50 4.54
C ARG A 43 -15.91 15.26 6.05
N VAL A 44 -15.10 14.38 6.61
CA VAL A 44 -15.09 14.04 8.04
C VAL A 44 -14.22 15.04 8.81
N LYS A 45 -14.74 15.65 9.87
CA LYS A 45 -13.96 16.53 10.76
C LYS A 45 -13.02 15.71 11.63
N GLN A 46 -11.89 16.29 12.08
CA GLN A 46 -10.94 15.64 12.99
C GLN A 46 -11.61 15.14 14.27
N GLN A 47 -12.57 15.90 14.81
CA GLN A 47 -13.32 15.50 15.99
C GLN A 47 -14.14 14.24 15.76
N HIS A 48 -14.84 14.12 14.64
CA HIS A 48 -15.60 12.92 14.31
C HIS A 48 -14.68 11.71 14.05
N ALA A 49 -13.52 11.93 13.42
CA ALA A 49 -12.51 10.87 13.30
C ALA A 49 -12.01 10.43 14.69
N ALA A 50 -11.80 11.36 15.62
CA ALA A 50 -11.41 11.04 16.99
C ALA A 50 -12.45 10.19 17.73
N GLU A 51 -13.74 10.48 17.55
CA GLU A 51 -14.84 9.66 18.06
C GLU A 51 -14.82 8.24 17.49
N LEU A 52 -14.59 8.09 16.16
CA LEU A 52 -14.48 6.77 15.50
C LEU A 52 -13.33 5.92 16.07
N PHE A 53 -12.22 6.56 16.43
CA PHE A 53 -11.04 5.87 16.99
C PHE A 53 -11.05 5.78 18.52
N GLY A 54 -11.95 6.49 19.20
CA GLY A 54 -11.99 6.55 20.67
C GLY A 54 -10.77 7.27 21.26
N VAL A 55 -10.25 8.28 20.56
CA VAL A 55 -9.06 9.07 20.96
C VAL A 55 -9.39 10.56 21.05
N ALA A 56 -8.47 11.36 21.60
CA ALA A 56 -8.62 12.80 21.58
C ALA A 56 -8.43 13.39 20.18
N GLN A 57 -9.13 14.48 19.84
CA GLN A 57 -8.96 15.18 18.57
C GLN A 57 -7.50 15.61 18.34
N SER A 58 -6.78 15.97 19.40
CA SER A 58 -5.36 16.30 19.33
C SER A 58 -4.48 15.14 18.89
N SER A 59 -4.87 13.88 19.18
CA SER A 59 -4.17 12.69 18.69
C SER A 59 -4.32 12.57 17.18
N ILE A 60 -5.53 12.74 16.64
CA ILE A 60 -5.78 12.75 15.18
C ILE A 60 -4.92 13.83 14.52
N SER A 61 -4.90 15.05 15.06
CA SER A 61 -4.09 16.14 14.52
C SER A 61 -2.58 15.80 14.49
N ARG A 62 -2.05 15.22 15.57
CA ARG A 62 -0.63 14.83 15.67
C ARG A 62 -0.29 13.69 14.71
N TRP A 63 -1.19 12.70 14.55
CA TRP A 63 -1.03 11.62 13.59
C TRP A 63 -0.96 12.14 12.16
N GLU A 64 -1.91 13.03 11.79
CA GLU A 64 -1.97 13.63 10.45
C GLU A 64 -0.74 14.47 10.11
N ASN A 65 -0.11 15.08 11.12
CA ASN A 65 1.09 15.90 10.98
C ASN A 65 2.40 15.12 11.23
N GLY A 66 2.33 13.81 11.47
CA GLY A 66 3.51 12.98 11.75
C GLY A 66 4.22 13.30 13.07
N GLN A 67 3.56 14.02 13.97
CA GLN A 67 4.13 14.44 15.27
C GLN A 67 4.02 13.36 16.35
N GLN A 68 3.21 12.34 16.12
CA GLN A 68 3.01 11.23 17.05
C GLN A 68 2.81 9.94 16.24
N ALA A 69 3.50 8.88 16.66
CA ALA A 69 3.25 7.53 16.14
C ALA A 69 1.91 7.01 16.70
N MET A 70 1.23 6.20 15.89
CA MET A 70 0.02 5.47 16.32
C MET A 70 0.44 4.20 17.06
N GLU A 71 -0.31 3.85 18.10
CA GLU A 71 -0.18 2.56 18.74
C GLU A 71 -0.56 1.42 17.77
N PRO A 72 -0.03 0.19 17.95
CA PRO A 72 -0.30 -0.92 17.03
C PRO A 72 -1.79 -1.19 16.80
N ALA A 73 -2.62 -1.12 17.84
CA ALA A 73 -4.06 -1.36 17.74
C ALA A 73 -4.77 -0.26 16.92
N GLU A 74 -4.40 1.00 17.11
CA GLU A 74 -4.92 2.15 16.36
C GLU A 74 -4.54 2.05 14.89
N ARG A 75 -3.30 1.65 14.62
CA ARG A 75 -2.80 1.42 13.25
C ARG A 75 -3.63 0.37 12.52
N VAL A 76 -3.85 -0.80 13.13
CA VAL A 76 -4.64 -1.88 12.51
C VAL A 76 -6.06 -1.40 12.21
N ARG A 77 -6.71 -0.69 13.14
CA ARG A 77 -8.05 -0.13 12.92
C ARG A 77 -8.07 0.88 11.78
N LEU A 78 -7.06 1.74 11.71
CA LEU A 78 -6.95 2.72 10.63
C LEU A 78 -6.71 2.05 9.28
N GLU A 79 -5.81 1.08 9.20
CA GLU A 79 -5.57 0.32 7.99
C GLU A 79 -6.83 -0.40 7.50
N GLN A 80 -7.64 -0.94 8.40
CA GLN A 80 -8.93 -1.56 8.07
C GLN A 80 -9.93 -0.54 7.53
N LEU A 81 -10.01 0.64 8.16
CA LEU A 81 -10.88 1.73 7.71
C LEU A 81 -10.51 2.24 6.31
N LEU A 82 -9.21 2.36 6.05
CA LEU A 82 -8.69 2.91 4.80
C LEU A 82 -8.59 1.87 3.67
N ALA A 83 -8.75 0.58 3.99
CA ALA A 83 -8.55 -0.49 3.02
C ALA A 83 -9.67 -0.49 1.98
N ALA A 84 -9.32 -0.29 0.72
CA ALA A 84 -10.21 -0.57 -0.39
C ALA A 84 -10.50 -2.08 -0.47
N ASN A 85 -11.76 -2.45 -0.70
CA ASN A 85 -12.19 -3.84 -0.80
C ASN A 85 -12.90 -4.09 -2.11
N LEU A 86 -12.55 -5.17 -2.78
CA LEU A 86 -13.16 -5.60 -4.04
C LEU A 86 -14.47 -6.38 -3.76
N SER A 87 -15.46 -5.72 -3.20
CA SER A 87 -16.69 -6.37 -2.71
C SER A 87 -17.79 -6.48 -3.76
N ALA A 88 -17.93 -5.49 -4.64
CA ALA A 88 -18.96 -5.47 -5.66
C ALA A 88 -18.58 -6.31 -6.89
N ALA A 89 -19.58 -6.74 -7.66
CA ALA A 89 -19.36 -7.51 -8.89
C ALA A 89 -18.48 -6.77 -9.92
N ALA A 90 -18.64 -5.44 -10.02
CA ALA A 90 -17.82 -4.60 -10.89
C ALA A 90 -16.35 -4.56 -10.43
N ASP A 91 -16.12 -4.45 -9.12
CA ASP A 91 -14.77 -4.43 -8.54
C ASP A 91 -14.07 -5.79 -8.72
N GLN A 92 -14.82 -6.88 -8.56
CA GLN A 92 -14.32 -8.23 -8.85
C GLN A 92 -14.03 -8.43 -10.33
N ALA A 93 -14.81 -7.83 -11.24
CA ALA A 93 -14.54 -7.85 -12.67
C ALA A 93 -13.24 -7.09 -12.99
N LEU A 94 -13.02 -5.92 -12.37
CA LEU A 94 -11.75 -5.21 -12.48
C LEU A 94 -10.57 -6.07 -12.01
N ALA A 95 -10.70 -6.74 -10.87
CA ALA A 95 -9.66 -7.64 -10.38
C ALA A 95 -9.36 -8.78 -11.36
N ARG A 96 -10.39 -9.39 -11.96
CA ARG A 96 -10.19 -10.43 -13.00
C ARG A 96 -9.44 -9.87 -14.20
N LEU A 97 -9.83 -8.70 -14.72
CA LEU A 97 -9.14 -8.07 -15.85
C LEU A 97 -7.64 -7.81 -15.54
N VAL A 98 -7.32 -7.42 -14.31
CA VAL A 98 -5.94 -7.26 -13.86
C VAL A 98 -5.22 -8.61 -13.80
N ASN A 99 -5.83 -9.62 -13.19
CA ASN A 99 -5.24 -10.95 -13.04
C ASN A 99 -4.98 -11.62 -14.40
N ASP A 100 -5.89 -11.45 -15.35
CA ASP A 100 -5.83 -12.05 -16.69
C ASP A 100 -4.96 -11.23 -17.67
N SER A 101 -4.44 -10.08 -17.24
CA SER A 101 -3.58 -9.26 -18.09
C SER A 101 -2.27 -9.98 -18.44
N PRO A 102 -1.87 -10.00 -19.71
CA PRO A 102 -0.57 -10.53 -20.11
C PRO A 102 0.62 -9.61 -19.76
N ARG A 103 0.33 -8.36 -19.38
CA ARG A 103 1.35 -7.37 -18.99
C ARG A 103 1.68 -7.49 -17.50
N ALA A 104 2.84 -6.95 -17.10
CA ALA A 104 3.20 -6.82 -15.69
C ALA A 104 2.41 -5.68 -15.04
N VAL A 105 1.23 -6.00 -14.51
CA VAL A 105 0.31 -5.04 -13.88
C VAL A 105 -0.16 -5.54 -12.52
N HIS A 106 -0.46 -4.60 -11.63
CA HIS A 106 -1.09 -4.90 -10.35
C HIS A 106 -2.00 -3.75 -9.90
N LEU A 107 -2.94 -4.06 -9.03
CA LEU A 107 -3.89 -3.13 -8.45
C LEU A 107 -3.61 -2.98 -6.97
N VAL A 108 -3.46 -1.75 -6.49
CA VAL A 108 -3.26 -1.44 -5.07
C VAL A 108 -4.32 -0.45 -4.58
N CYS A 109 -4.63 -0.49 -3.29
CA CYS A 109 -5.37 0.58 -2.65
C CYS A 109 -4.58 1.89 -2.74
N ASP A 110 -5.18 2.98 -3.22
CA ASP A 110 -4.50 4.26 -3.45
C ASP A 110 -4.00 4.94 -2.16
N LEU A 111 -4.63 4.63 -1.01
CA LEU A 111 -4.27 5.21 0.28
C LEU A 111 -3.30 4.34 1.10
N THR A 112 -3.49 3.02 1.09
CA THR A 112 -2.73 2.10 1.94
C THR A 112 -1.65 1.32 1.21
N HIS A 113 -1.66 1.39 -0.14
CA HIS A 113 -0.76 0.63 -1.05
C HIS A 113 -0.87 -0.90 -0.86
N ARG A 114 -1.98 -1.39 -0.27
CA ARG A 114 -2.24 -2.82 -0.15
C ARG A 114 -2.53 -3.43 -1.51
N LEU A 115 -1.86 -4.55 -1.81
CA LEU A 115 -2.04 -5.29 -3.05
C LEU A 115 -3.43 -5.94 -3.09
N LEU A 116 -4.21 -5.64 -4.11
CA LEU A 116 -5.58 -6.13 -4.27
C LEU A 116 -5.72 -7.18 -5.39
N ALA A 117 -4.99 -7.00 -6.49
CA ALA A 117 -4.96 -7.92 -7.61
C ALA A 117 -3.61 -7.82 -8.34
N CYS A 118 -3.19 -8.89 -9.01
CA CYS A 118 -1.90 -8.92 -9.69
C CYS A 118 -1.92 -9.90 -10.86
N SER A 119 -1.41 -9.47 -12.00
CA SER A 119 -1.24 -10.35 -13.16
C SER A 119 -0.20 -11.43 -12.89
N ALA A 120 -0.33 -12.59 -13.59
CA ALA A 120 0.64 -13.67 -13.49
C ALA A 120 2.06 -13.21 -13.89
N THR A 121 2.16 -12.34 -14.90
CA THR A 121 3.43 -11.76 -15.35
C THR A 121 4.11 -10.95 -14.25
N ARG A 122 3.38 -10.11 -13.52
CA ARG A 122 3.95 -9.35 -12.40
C ARG A 122 4.22 -10.25 -11.19
N ALA A 123 3.32 -11.17 -10.87
CA ALA A 123 3.48 -12.11 -9.78
C ALA A 123 4.73 -13.01 -9.95
N GLY A 124 5.05 -13.39 -11.18
CA GLY A 124 6.27 -14.15 -11.51
C GLY A 124 7.58 -13.38 -11.27
N GLN A 125 7.52 -12.06 -11.07
CA GLN A 125 8.68 -11.24 -10.72
C GLN A 125 8.91 -11.14 -9.20
N PHE A 126 7.94 -11.56 -8.39
CA PHE A 126 8.08 -11.54 -6.93
C PHE A 126 8.95 -12.70 -6.45
N GLY A 127 9.72 -12.49 -5.42
CA GLY A 127 10.55 -13.51 -4.78
C GLY A 127 9.80 -14.41 -3.79
N VAL A 128 8.48 -14.20 -3.65
CA VAL A 128 7.59 -14.96 -2.77
C VAL A 128 6.27 -15.23 -3.49
N PRO A 129 5.49 -16.24 -3.06
CA PRO A 129 4.16 -16.51 -3.61
C PRO A 129 3.24 -15.30 -3.52
N LEU A 130 2.42 -15.07 -4.55
CA LEU A 130 1.45 -13.95 -4.58
C LEU A 130 0.51 -13.97 -3.37
N SER A 131 0.12 -15.16 -2.88
CA SER A 131 -0.74 -15.32 -1.70
C SER A 131 -0.19 -14.69 -0.42
N GLU A 132 1.13 -14.52 -0.32
CA GLU A 132 1.78 -13.87 0.82
C GLU A 132 1.76 -12.34 0.73
N LEU A 133 1.60 -11.80 -0.47
CA LEU A 133 1.58 -10.35 -0.72
C LEU A 133 0.17 -9.78 -0.86
N LEU A 134 -0.83 -10.59 -1.25
CA LEU A 134 -2.21 -10.13 -1.33
C LEU A 134 -2.69 -9.58 0.02
N GLY A 135 -3.28 -8.39 0.00
CA GLY A 135 -3.70 -7.66 1.19
C GLY A 135 -2.56 -7.00 1.99
N GLN A 136 -1.30 -7.19 1.60
CA GLN A 136 -0.15 -6.54 2.24
C GLN A 136 0.19 -5.23 1.55
N SER A 137 0.70 -4.25 2.31
CA SER A 137 1.17 -3.00 1.73
C SER A 137 2.51 -3.21 1.01
N LEU A 138 2.57 -2.77 -0.23
CA LEU A 138 3.82 -2.79 -1.00
C LEU A 138 4.70 -1.56 -0.76
N TRP A 139 4.25 -0.63 0.09
CA TRP A 139 4.95 0.63 0.31
C TRP A 139 6.40 0.46 0.80
N GLY A 140 6.67 -0.51 1.65
CA GLY A 140 8.01 -0.80 2.18
C GLY A 140 9.03 -1.22 1.13
N PHE A 141 8.59 -1.52 -0.10
CA PHE A 141 9.46 -1.92 -1.22
C PHE A 141 9.63 -0.82 -2.27
N CYS A 142 8.99 0.35 -2.08
CA CYS A 142 9.07 1.45 -3.03
C CYS A 142 10.49 2.00 -3.16
N THR A 143 10.83 2.38 -4.39
CA THR A 143 12.08 3.09 -4.70
C THR A 143 11.99 4.55 -4.27
N GLU A 144 13.11 5.25 -4.33
CA GLU A 144 13.16 6.69 -4.06
C GLU A 144 12.33 7.47 -5.08
N GLU A 145 12.38 7.08 -6.35
CA GLU A 145 11.61 7.68 -7.44
C GLU A 145 10.10 7.54 -7.23
N ILE A 146 9.65 6.32 -6.85
CA ILE A 146 8.25 6.05 -6.51
C ILE A 146 7.82 6.90 -5.32
N THR A 147 8.63 6.96 -4.27
CA THR A 147 8.36 7.76 -3.06
C THR A 147 8.26 9.25 -3.38
N ARG A 148 9.16 9.76 -4.22
CA ARG A 148 9.15 11.16 -4.68
C ARG A 148 7.91 11.45 -5.53
N LYS A 149 7.52 10.53 -6.42
CA LYS A 149 6.30 10.68 -7.23
C LYS A 149 5.05 10.69 -6.35
N GLU A 150 4.97 9.80 -5.36
CA GLU A 150 3.86 9.77 -4.39
C GLU A 150 3.73 11.08 -3.61
N ALA A 151 4.85 11.66 -3.18
CA ALA A 151 4.85 12.92 -2.45
C ALA A 151 4.30 14.09 -3.28
N ALA A 152 4.51 14.06 -4.61
CA ALA A 152 4.05 15.09 -5.54
C ALA A 152 2.57 14.94 -5.96
N LEU A 153 1.87 13.87 -5.57
CA LEU A 153 0.50 13.61 -6.04
C LEU A 153 -0.51 14.67 -5.60
N ASP A 154 -0.35 15.22 -4.40
CA ASP A 154 -1.27 16.25 -3.89
C ASP A 154 -1.13 17.55 -4.70
N ASP A 155 0.10 17.94 -5.06
CA ASP A 155 0.38 19.11 -5.89
C ASP A 155 -0.14 18.94 -7.34
N LEU A 156 -0.28 17.69 -7.80
CA LEU A 156 -0.83 17.34 -9.11
C LEU A 156 -2.37 17.23 -9.11
N GLY A 157 -3.04 17.47 -7.99
CA GLY A 157 -4.49 17.32 -7.85
C GLY A 157 -4.98 15.89 -8.02
N TRP A 158 -4.10 14.87 -7.82
CA TRP A 158 -4.40 13.46 -8.02
C TRP A 158 -5.66 12.99 -7.28
N ARG A 159 -5.92 13.57 -6.12
CA ARG A 159 -7.04 13.18 -5.24
C ARG A 159 -8.22 14.13 -5.30
N GLU A 160 -8.05 15.30 -5.90
CA GLU A 160 -9.09 16.34 -6.00
C GLU A 160 -10.00 16.11 -7.21
N VAL A 161 -9.46 15.50 -8.27
CA VAL A 161 -10.19 15.20 -9.50
C VAL A 161 -10.70 13.78 -9.46
N LEU A 162 -11.95 13.56 -9.88
CA LEU A 162 -12.60 12.25 -9.88
C LEU A 162 -11.82 11.23 -10.75
N ALA A 163 -11.33 11.67 -11.90
CA ALA A 163 -10.56 10.87 -12.84
C ALA A 163 -9.34 11.69 -13.31
N PRO A 164 -8.25 11.73 -12.53
CA PRO A 164 -7.04 12.40 -12.95
C PRO A 164 -6.40 11.70 -14.14
N PRO A 165 -5.61 12.41 -14.95
CA PRO A 165 -4.85 11.78 -16.01
C PRO A 165 -3.86 10.76 -15.43
N SER A 166 -3.57 9.71 -16.20
CA SER A 166 -2.52 8.75 -15.81
C SER A 166 -1.16 9.42 -15.74
N LEU A 167 -0.33 8.96 -14.81
CA LEU A 167 1.02 9.49 -14.61
C LEU A 167 2.03 8.46 -15.08
N GLU A 168 2.96 8.89 -15.93
CA GLU A 168 4.09 8.08 -16.36
C GLU A 168 5.38 8.62 -15.76
N PHE A 169 6.23 7.74 -15.29
CA PHE A 169 7.52 8.09 -14.72
C PHE A 169 8.45 6.88 -14.66
N PHE A 170 9.73 7.13 -14.44
CA PHE A 170 10.73 6.09 -14.28
C PHE A 170 10.71 5.55 -12.84
N SER A 171 10.57 4.21 -12.68
CA SER A 171 10.36 3.58 -11.36
C SER A 171 11.62 3.50 -10.49
N GLY A 172 12.80 3.67 -11.07
CA GLY A 172 14.04 3.40 -10.37
C GLY A 172 14.27 1.91 -10.10
N HIS A 173 15.13 1.60 -9.13
CA HIS A 173 15.56 0.26 -8.76
C HIS A 173 15.52 0.07 -7.25
N ASN A 174 15.22 -1.14 -6.78
CA ASN A 174 15.43 -1.56 -5.41
C ASN A 174 16.14 -2.92 -5.36
N ASP A 175 16.77 -3.23 -4.22
CA ASP A 175 17.48 -4.49 -3.96
C ASP A 175 16.62 -5.52 -3.22
N SER A 176 15.28 -5.36 -3.23
CA SER A 176 14.39 -6.27 -2.52
C SER A 176 14.34 -7.64 -3.17
N ALA A 177 14.63 -8.68 -2.39
CA ALA A 177 14.43 -10.07 -2.82
C ALA A 177 12.95 -10.49 -2.78
N ILE A 178 12.05 -9.70 -2.15
CA ILE A 178 10.62 -10.03 -2.00
C ILE A 178 9.79 -9.41 -3.11
N VAL A 179 9.94 -8.09 -3.30
CA VAL A 179 9.27 -7.32 -4.36
C VAL A 179 10.35 -6.57 -5.15
N PRO A 180 11.03 -7.24 -6.07
CA PRO A 180 12.04 -6.60 -6.91
C PRO A 180 11.39 -5.55 -7.82
N ILE A 181 12.07 -4.42 -7.96
CA ILE A 181 11.73 -3.36 -8.91
C ILE A 181 12.95 -3.12 -9.80
N ALA A 182 12.84 -3.54 -11.05
CA ALA A 182 13.82 -3.21 -12.07
C ALA A 182 13.56 -1.82 -12.65
N PRO A 183 14.61 -1.11 -13.11
CA PRO A 183 14.46 0.18 -13.76
C PRO A 183 13.56 0.07 -14.99
N SER A 184 12.43 0.76 -14.99
CA SER A 184 11.42 0.71 -16.07
C SER A 184 10.55 1.94 -16.09
N GLN A 185 9.87 2.18 -17.21
CA GLN A 185 8.76 3.12 -17.24
C GLN A 185 7.57 2.51 -16.49
N CYS A 186 6.96 3.30 -15.64
CA CYS A 186 5.81 2.92 -14.84
C CYS A 186 4.66 3.87 -15.15
N ARG A 187 3.44 3.34 -15.26
CA ARG A 187 2.22 4.14 -15.38
C ARG A 187 1.33 3.89 -14.18
N TRP A 188 0.84 4.96 -13.60
CA TRP A 188 -0.21 4.94 -12.58
C TRP A 188 -1.51 5.47 -13.14
N THR A 189 -2.57 4.71 -12.96
CA THR A 189 -3.94 5.11 -13.31
C THR A 189 -4.83 4.97 -12.07
N ARG A 190 -5.47 6.06 -11.65
CA ARG A 190 -6.39 6.04 -10.52
C ARG A 190 -7.78 5.64 -11.00
N LEU A 191 -8.38 4.71 -10.29
CA LEU A 191 -9.74 4.20 -10.50
C LEU A 191 -10.52 4.32 -9.20
N ASN A 192 -11.85 4.41 -9.28
CA ASN A 192 -12.72 4.37 -8.11
C ASN A 192 -13.49 3.06 -8.09
N LEU A 193 -13.55 2.42 -6.94
CA LEU A 193 -14.37 1.25 -6.67
C LEU A 193 -15.83 1.65 -6.47
N SER A 194 -16.72 0.66 -6.46
CA SER A 194 -18.15 0.83 -6.27
C SER A 194 -18.53 1.47 -4.94
N ASP A 195 -17.68 1.33 -3.92
CA ASP A 195 -17.85 1.93 -2.59
C ASP A 195 -17.25 3.35 -2.46
N GLY A 196 -16.70 3.89 -3.56
CA GLY A 196 -16.06 5.20 -3.61
C GLY A 196 -14.60 5.21 -3.17
N ASN A 197 -14.05 4.09 -2.71
CA ASN A 197 -12.62 3.99 -2.40
C ASN A 197 -11.80 4.03 -3.69
N ALA A 198 -10.64 4.71 -3.62
CA ALA A 198 -9.74 4.80 -4.76
C ALA A 198 -8.74 3.63 -4.76
N VAL A 199 -8.49 3.11 -5.95
CA VAL A 199 -7.45 2.15 -6.23
C VAL A 199 -6.53 2.66 -7.33
N ARG A 200 -5.33 2.14 -7.39
CA ARG A 200 -4.33 2.50 -8.38
C ARG A 200 -3.92 1.27 -9.18
N LEU A 201 -4.13 1.33 -10.48
CA LEU A 201 -3.52 0.39 -11.42
C LEU A 201 -2.09 0.83 -11.66
N VAL A 202 -1.16 -0.08 -11.45
CA VAL A 202 0.28 0.11 -11.66
C VAL A 202 0.71 -0.80 -12.80
N GLU A 203 1.20 -0.22 -13.88
CA GLU A 203 1.66 -0.91 -15.07
C GLU A 203 3.16 -0.70 -15.24
N THR A 204 3.88 -1.76 -15.56
CA THR A 204 5.26 -1.69 -16.10
C THR A 204 5.17 -1.66 -17.62
N LEU A 205 5.74 -0.63 -18.26
CA LEU A 205 5.68 -0.36 -19.70
C LEU A 205 6.91 -0.92 -20.42
#